data_731225e31a79d8a4f778c1e3c32fbce1
#
_entry.id   731225e31a79d8a4f778c1e3c32fbce1
#
_cell.length_a   1.000
_cell.length_b   1.000
_cell.length_c   1.000
_cell.angle_alpha   90.00
_cell.angle_beta   90.00
_cell.angle_gamma   90.00
#
_symmetry.space_group_name_H-M   'P 1'
#
loop_
_entity.id
_entity.type
_entity.pdbx_description
1 polymer ?
#
loop_
_entity_poly.entity_id
_entity_poly.type
_entity_poly.pdbx_seq_one_letter_code
_entity_poly.pdbx_strand_id
1 'polypeptide(L)'
;MVDAFGHSVTNAALFADFGFDAIYFSRVDDHSRENWAKKEVRHSTFLWRPFSKSMGQQKEILAGIYNRDDYASPFGFKRDERFDDDGPLQDDPTLMDYNGKAKATSMINYAQELINARANDENVMILMGDDFTFMNA
;
A
#
# COMPACT_ATOMS: atom_id res chain seq x y z
N MET A 1 -4.77 1.70 7.85
CA MET A 1 -5.20 3.13 7.99
C MET A 1 -4.63 3.92 6.82
N VAL A 2 -5.39 4.02 5.74
CA VAL A 2 -4.83 4.55 4.49
C VAL A 2 -4.88 6.08 4.40
N ASP A 3 -5.89 6.73 4.97
CA ASP A 3 -6.11 8.18 4.81
C ASP A 3 -5.98 9.00 6.10
N ALA A 4 -5.50 8.44 7.17
CA ALA A 4 -5.27 9.18 8.42
C ALA A 4 -4.14 10.21 8.27
N PHE A 5 -4.41 11.46 8.64
CA PHE A 5 -3.53 12.61 8.49
C PHE A 5 -2.63 12.80 9.72
N GLY A 6 -1.95 11.77 10.09
CA GLY A 6 -1.06 11.70 11.24
C GLY A 6 -1.24 10.41 12.04
N HIS A 7 -0.23 10.07 12.81
CA HIS A 7 -0.16 8.80 13.52
C HIS A 7 0.37 9.00 14.92
N SER A 8 -0.50 8.88 15.93
CA SER A 8 -0.09 9.01 17.32
C SER A 8 0.53 7.72 17.85
N VAL A 9 1.48 7.86 18.75
CA VAL A 9 2.07 6.72 19.48
C VAL A 9 1.02 5.95 20.28
N THR A 10 0.00 6.66 20.82
CA THR A 10 -1.10 6.03 21.55
C THR A 10 -1.93 5.14 20.65
N ASN A 11 -2.15 5.52 19.40
CA ASN A 11 -2.89 4.72 18.45
C ASN A 11 -2.18 3.38 18.17
N ALA A 12 -0.87 3.43 17.95
CA ALA A 12 -0.08 2.21 17.78
C ALA A 12 -0.16 1.27 19.00
N ALA A 13 -0.12 1.83 20.21
CA ALA A 13 -0.26 1.05 21.44
C ALA A 13 -1.64 0.42 21.56
N LEU A 14 -2.70 1.14 21.22
CA LEU A 14 -4.08 0.61 21.24
C LEU A 14 -4.27 -0.52 20.24
N PHE A 15 -3.73 -0.40 19.04
CA PHE A 15 -3.79 -1.49 18.05
C PHE A 15 -3.05 -2.75 18.54
N ALA A 16 -1.90 -2.59 19.17
CA ALA A 16 -1.21 -3.70 19.81
C ALA A 16 -2.06 -4.34 20.93
N ASP A 17 -2.75 -3.52 21.74
CA ASP A 17 -3.67 -4.00 22.79
C ASP A 17 -4.89 -4.74 22.23
N PHE A 18 -5.38 -4.31 21.08
CA PHE A 18 -6.49 -4.97 20.40
C PHE A 18 -6.08 -6.29 19.71
N GLY A 19 -4.80 -6.65 19.76
CA GLY A 19 -4.28 -7.89 19.20
C GLY A 19 -4.02 -7.83 17.70
N PHE A 20 -3.84 -6.65 17.12
CA PHE A 20 -3.37 -6.54 15.75
C PHE A 20 -1.86 -6.83 15.66
N ASP A 21 -1.49 -7.62 14.66
CA ASP A 21 -0.09 -7.97 14.39
C ASP A 21 0.66 -6.84 13.69
N ALA A 22 -0.04 -6.06 12.86
CA ALA A 22 0.57 -5.00 12.06
C ALA A 22 -0.37 -3.84 11.79
N ILE A 23 0.22 -2.68 11.52
CA ILE A 23 -0.46 -1.48 11.03
C ILE A 23 0.24 -0.95 9.79
N TYR A 24 -0.51 -0.75 8.72
CA TYR A 24 -0.01 -0.12 7.49
C TYR A 24 -0.75 1.20 7.24
N PHE A 25 -0.02 2.21 6.77
CA PHE A 25 -0.55 3.55 6.49
C PHE A 25 0.10 4.16 5.25
N SER A 26 -0.60 5.10 4.61
CA SER A 26 -0.13 5.81 3.43
C SER A 26 0.50 7.14 3.77
N ARG A 27 -0.18 7.92 4.60
CA ARG A 27 0.19 9.33 4.81
C ARG A 27 1.29 9.47 5.84
N VAL A 28 2.45 9.86 5.37
CA VAL A 28 3.60 10.34 6.14
C VAL A 28 4.13 11.59 5.46
N ASP A 29 4.91 12.40 6.16
CA ASP A 29 5.56 13.55 5.53
C ASP A 29 6.52 13.12 4.40
N ASP A 30 6.65 13.94 3.38
CA ASP A 30 7.40 13.61 2.18
C ASP A 30 8.87 13.34 2.47
N HIS A 31 9.47 14.10 3.38
CA HIS A 31 10.87 13.91 3.75
C HIS A 31 11.11 12.55 4.41
N SER A 32 10.24 12.13 5.32
CA SER A 32 10.31 10.79 5.93
C SER A 32 10.09 9.70 4.88
N ARG A 33 9.10 9.86 4.01
CA ARG A 33 8.81 8.91 2.93
C ARG A 33 10.01 8.70 2.01
N GLU A 34 10.59 9.80 1.50
CA GLU A 34 11.77 9.74 0.63
C GLU A 34 12.96 9.08 1.32
N ASN A 35 13.20 9.42 2.59
CA ASN A 35 14.31 8.84 3.33
C ASN A 35 14.10 7.35 3.61
N TRP A 36 12.91 6.94 4.00
CA TRP A 36 12.61 5.54 4.32
C TRP A 36 12.60 4.64 3.08
N ALA A 37 12.26 5.19 1.91
CA ALA A 37 12.29 4.48 0.63
C ALA A 37 13.69 4.26 0.05
N LYS A 38 14.73 4.96 0.56
CA LYS A 38 16.10 4.79 0.07
C LYS A 38 16.61 3.38 0.36
N LYS A 39 17.28 2.78 -0.64
CA LYS A 39 17.86 1.43 -0.51
C LYS A 39 18.76 1.25 0.69
N GLU A 40 19.45 2.31 1.11
CA GLU A 40 20.37 2.31 2.24
C GLU A 40 19.65 2.32 3.59
N VAL A 41 18.47 2.92 3.65
CA VAL A 41 17.71 3.11 4.90
C VAL A 41 16.72 1.99 5.14
N ARG A 42 16.00 1.56 4.11
CA ARG A 42 15.10 0.38 4.10
C ARG A 42 14.07 0.30 5.22
N HIS A 43 13.51 1.44 5.62
CA HIS A 43 12.58 1.53 6.76
C HIS A 43 11.11 1.64 6.34
N SER A 44 10.73 1.16 5.15
CA SER A 44 9.31 1.10 4.76
C SER A 44 8.49 0.16 5.65
N THR A 45 9.16 -0.76 6.35
CA THR A 45 8.56 -1.63 7.36
C THR A 45 9.48 -1.65 8.58
N PHE A 46 8.92 -1.45 9.75
CA PHE A 46 9.67 -1.36 11.01
C PHE A 46 8.85 -1.84 12.21
N LEU A 47 9.55 -2.19 13.26
CA LEU A 47 8.90 -2.51 14.53
C LEU A 47 8.67 -1.21 15.31
N TRP A 48 7.42 -0.82 15.46
CA TRP A 48 7.04 0.38 16.21
C TRP A 48 6.87 0.04 17.68
N ARG A 49 7.66 0.69 18.50
CA ARG A 49 7.66 0.56 19.97
C ARG A 49 7.21 1.90 20.58
N PRO A 50 5.89 2.15 20.68
CA PRO A 50 5.33 3.47 20.97
C PRO A 50 5.72 4.02 22.34
N PHE A 51 5.88 3.18 23.33
CA PHE A 51 6.19 3.59 24.71
C PHE A 51 7.44 2.86 25.25
N SER A 52 8.52 2.87 24.47
CA SER A 52 9.75 2.13 24.78
C SER A 52 10.34 2.42 26.17
N LYS A 53 10.20 3.66 26.66
CA LYS A 53 10.73 4.07 27.98
C LYS A 53 9.87 3.60 29.15
N SER A 54 8.56 3.45 28.98
CA SER A 54 7.62 3.13 30.07
C SER A 54 7.09 1.70 29.99
N MET A 55 6.95 1.13 28.80
CA MET A 55 6.34 -0.17 28.57
C MET A 55 7.28 -1.18 27.88
N GLY A 56 8.49 -0.74 27.50
CA GLY A 56 9.47 -1.62 26.86
C GLY A 56 8.92 -2.23 25.59
N GLN A 57 8.97 -3.56 25.49
CA GLN A 57 8.51 -4.34 24.32
C GLN A 57 7.03 -4.75 24.39
N GLN A 58 6.33 -4.45 25.49
CA GLN A 58 4.96 -4.93 25.70
C GLN A 58 3.92 -4.38 24.72
N LYS A 59 4.25 -3.28 24.01
CA LYS A 59 3.36 -2.59 23.08
C LYS A 59 3.94 -2.50 21.67
N GLU A 60 4.75 -3.47 21.30
CA GLU A 60 5.31 -3.52 19.94
C GLU A 60 4.26 -3.91 18.92
N ILE A 61 4.29 -3.27 17.76
CA ILE A 61 3.48 -3.62 16.59
C ILE A 61 4.32 -3.45 15.33
N LEU A 62 4.19 -4.37 14.38
CA LEU A 62 4.80 -4.19 13.07
C LEU A 62 4.11 -3.02 12.37
N ALA A 63 4.89 -2.08 11.88
CA ALA A 63 4.38 -0.93 11.16
C ALA A 63 5.00 -0.85 9.76
N GLY A 64 4.22 -0.40 8.79
CA GLY A 64 4.72 -0.21 7.44
C GLY A 64 4.03 0.93 6.72
N ILE A 65 4.75 1.53 5.77
CA ILE A 65 4.19 2.50 4.84
C ILE A 65 4.02 1.86 3.47
N TYR A 66 2.97 2.27 2.76
CA TYR A 66 2.83 1.95 1.36
C TYR A 66 3.84 2.78 0.53
N ASN A 67 4.38 2.17 -0.52
CA ASN A 67 5.47 2.77 -1.29
C ASN A 67 5.06 3.98 -2.15
N ARG A 68 3.77 4.19 -2.35
CA ARG A 68 3.24 5.31 -3.13
C ARG A 68 2.51 6.29 -2.22
N ASP A 69 2.40 7.52 -2.71
CA ASP A 69 1.74 8.63 -2.01
C ASP A 69 0.24 8.42 -1.81
N ASP A 70 -0.31 7.41 -2.47
CA ASP A 70 -1.72 7.16 -2.56
C ASP A 70 -2.06 5.70 -2.23
N TYR A 71 -3.29 5.48 -1.78
CA TYR A 71 -3.89 4.17 -1.56
C TYR A 71 -4.78 3.74 -2.74
N ALA A 72 -4.77 4.49 -3.83
CA ALA A 72 -5.52 4.17 -5.04
C ALA A 72 -5.06 2.87 -5.71
N SER A 73 -5.96 2.26 -6.46
CA SER A 73 -5.63 1.16 -7.36
C SER A 73 -4.57 1.59 -8.37
N PRO A 74 -3.71 0.69 -8.85
CA PRO A 74 -2.81 0.99 -9.94
C PRO A 74 -3.56 1.55 -11.15
N PHE A 75 -2.89 2.41 -11.91
CA PHE A 75 -3.47 2.96 -13.13
C PHE A 75 -3.96 1.85 -14.07
N GLY A 76 -5.19 1.99 -14.57
CA GLY A 76 -5.84 0.99 -15.40
C GLY A 76 -6.47 -0.20 -14.64
N PHE A 77 -6.58 -0.11 -13.28
CA PHE A 77 -7.17 -1.17 -12.44
C PHE A 77 -8.18 -0.64 -11.41
N LYS A 78 -8.71 0.57 -11.62
CA LYS A 78 -9.69 1.16 -10.69
C LYS A 78 -11.04 0.45 -10.70
N ARG A 79 -11.41 -0.16 -11.84
CA ARG A 79 -12.63 -0.96 -12.01
C ARG A 79 -13.91 -0.22 -11.58
N ASP A 80 -14.02 1.05 -11.95
CA ASP A 80 -15.17 1.88 -11.65
C ASP A 80 -15.51 2.71 -12.89
N GLU A 81 -16.75 2.64 -13.36
CA GLU A 81 -17.22 3.35 -14.56
C GLU A 81 -17.04 4.88 -14.54
N ARG A 82 -16.76 5.44 -13.36
CA ARG A 82 -16.48 6.88 -13.23
C ARG A 82 -15.10 7.29 -13.76
N PHE A 83 -14.24 6.33 -14.05
CA PHE A 83 -12.88 6.56 -14.52
C PHE A 83 -12.74 6.06 -15.96
N ASP A 84 -12.88 6.96 -16.92
CA ASP A 84 -12.86 6.67 -18.36
C ASP A 84 -11.57 5.96 -18.85
N ASP A 85 -10.51 6.02 -18.08
CA ASP A 85 -9.22 5.40 -18.39
C ASP A 85 -9.11 3.94 -17.93
N ASP A 86 -10.16 3.42 -17.31
CA ASP A 86 -10.16 2.08 -16.73
C ASP A 86 -11.17 1.13 -17.40
N GLY A 87 -11.00 0.98 -18.69
CA GLY A 87 -11.84 0.08 -19.49
C GLY A 87 -11.90 -1.33 -18.90
N PRO A 88 -12.99 -2.07 -19.17
CA PRO A 88 -13.22 -3.40 -18.63
C PRO A 88 -12.09 -4.37 -18.99
N LEU A 89 -11.84 -5.33 -18.11
CA LEU A 89 -10.96 -6.44 -18.43
C LEU A 89 -11.65 -7.38 -19.41
N GLN A 90 -11.07 -7.55 -20.59
CA GLN A 90 -11.51 -8.52 -21.56
C GLN A 90 -10.42 -9.59 -21.74
N ASP A 91 -10.70 -10.80 -21.28
CA ASP A 91 -9.75 -11.92 -21.26
C ASP A 91 -9.97 -12.95 -22.38
N ASP A 92 -11.04 -12.82 -23.18
CA ASP A 92 -11.25 -13.67 -24.34
C ASP A 92 -10.43 -13.18 -25.55
N PRO A 93 -9.40 -13.94 -25.98
CA PRO A 93 -8.50 -13.54 -27.05
C PRO A 93 -9.18 -13.53 -28.45
N THR A 94 -10.40 -14.00 -28.58
CA THR A 94 -11.15 -13.99 -29.84
C THR A 94 -11.91 -12.69 -30.07
N LEU A 95 -12.01 -11.84 -29.03
CA LEU A 95 -12.72 -10.58 -29.11
C LEU A 95 -11.78 -9.42 -29.50
N MET A 96 -12.34 -8.45 -30.21
CA MET A 96 -11.57 -7.30 -30.73
C MET A 96 -11.00 -6.40 -29.65
N ASP A 97 -11.65 -6.34 -28.50
CA ASP A 97 -11.26 -5.54 -27.33
C ASP A 97 -10.42 -6.33 -26.31
N TYR A 98 -9.91 -7.49 -26.70
CA TYR A 98 -9.03 -8.30 -25.85
C TYR A 98 -7.86 -7.48 -25.30
N ASN A 99 -7.77 -7.40 -23.98
CA ASN A 99 -6.71 -6.66 -23.28
C ASN A 99 -6.06 -7.44 -22.13
N GLY A 100 -6.47 -8.67 -21.88
CA GLY A 100 -6.05 -9.48 -20.74
C GLY A 100 -4.53 -9.61 -20.60
N LYS A 101 -3.82 -9.89 -21.71
CA LYS A 101 -2.35 -10.00 -21.70
C LYS A 101 -1.68 -8.67 -21.39
N ALA A 102 -2.17 -7.57 -21.96
CA ALA A 102 -1.62 -6.23 -21.69
C ALA A 102 -1.83 -5.83 -20.25
N LYS A 103 -3.03 -6.02 -19.71
CA LYS A 103 -3.35 -5.76 -18.29
C LYS A 103 -2.49 -6.61 -17.35
N ALA A 104 -2.35 -7.91 -17.63
CA ALA A 104 -1.47 -8.78 -16.83
C ALA A 104 -0.02 -8.30 -16.83
N THR A 105 0.51 -7.91 -17.99
CA THR A 105 1.87 -7.34 -18.10
C THR A 105 2.00 -6.06 -17.31
N SER A 106 1.02 -5.15 -17.37
CA SER A 106 1.03 -3.91 -16.60
C SER A 106 1.04 -4.16 -15.10
N MET A 107 0.26 -5.13 -14.62
CA MET A 107 0.25 -5.50 -13.20
C MET A 107 1.59 -6.08 -12.75
N ILE A 108 2.20 -6.95 -13.55
CA ILE A 108 3.52 -7.52 -13.27
C ILE A 108 4.58 -6.43 -13.19
N ASN A 109 4.58 -5.49 -14.15
CA ASN A 109 5.53 -4.38 -14.15
C ASN A 109 5.35 -3.50 -12.91
N TYR A 110 4.11 -3.20 -12.53
CA TYR A 110 3.81 -2.44 -11.33
C TYR A 110 4.31 -3.16 -10.06
N ALA A 111 4.05 -4.47 -9.95
CA ALA A 111 4.56 -5.27 -8.84
C ALA A 111 6.09 -5.27 -8.79
N GLN A 112 6.75 -5.37 -9.95
CA GLN A 112 8.21 -5.33 -10.05
C GLN A 112 8.79 -3.96 -9.67
N GLU A 113 8.12 -2.86 -10.01
CA GLU A 113 8.48 -1.52 -9.55
C GLU A 113 8.42 -1.42 -8.02
N LEU A 114 7.37 -1.96 -7.41
CA LEU A 114 7.22 -1.98 -5.96
C LEU A 114 8.31 -2.83 -5.29
N ILE A 115 8.67 -3.99 -5.84
CA ILE A 115 9.77 -4.84 -5.35
C ILE A 115 11.10 -4.09 -5.45
N ASN A 116 11.37 -3.45 -6.58
CA ASN A 116 12.61 -2.72 -6.80
C ASN A 116 12.76 -1.48 -5.89
N ALA A 117 11.65 -0.87 -5.52
CA ALA A 117 11.62 0.26 -4.58
C ALA A 117 11.85 -0.19 -3.12
N ARG A 118 11.67 -1.46 -2.83
CA ARG A 118 11.93 -2.06 -1.52
C ARG A 118 13.25 -2.80 -1.52
N ALA A 119 13.77 -2.97 -0.37
CA ALA A 119 15.15 -3.40 -0.29
C ALA A 119 15.35 -4.91 -0.33
N ASN A 120 14.42 -5.71 0.15
CA ASN A 120 14.57 -7.16 0.28
C ASN A 120 13.24 -7.93 0.27
N ASP A 121 12.16 -7.32 -0.17
CA ASP A 121 10.87 -7.99 -0.11
C ASP A 121 10.54 -8.64 -1.47
N GLU A 122 10.42 -9.94 -1.47
CA GLU A 122 9.86 -10.71 -2.58
C GLU A 122 8.33 -10.59 -2.63
N ASN A 123 7.73 -10.00 -1.58
CA ASN A 123 6.30 -9.84 -1.44
C ASN A 123 5.91 -8.36 -1.50
N VAL A 124 4.85 -8.05 -2.23
CA VAL A 124 4.28 -6.70 -2.30
C VAL A 124 2.80 -6.72 -1.96
N MET A 125 2.36 -5.68 -1.28
CA MET A 125 0.96 -5.40 -1.06
C MET A 125 0.50 -4.39 -2.10
N ILE A 126 -0.46 -4.76 -2.92
CA ILE A 126 -1.06 -3.88 -3.92
C ILE A 126 -2.44 -3.48 -3.39
N LEU A 127 -2.66 -2.19 -3.21
CA LEU A 127 -3.96 -1.65 -2.82
C LEU A 127 -4.87 -1.60 -4.03
N MET A 128 -6.13 -1.96 -3.84
CA MET A 128 -7.16 -1.95 -4.86
C MET A 128 -8.36 -1.18 -4.31
N GLY A 129 -8.39 0.12 -4.56
CA GLY A 129 -9.43 1.00 -4.07
C GLY A 129 -9.12 2.45 -4.37
N ASP A 130 -9.94 3.33 -3.91
CA ASP A 130 -9.80 4.78 -3.88
C ASP A 130 -11.01 5.35 -3.15
N ASP A 131 -11.07 6.67 -2.93
CA ASP A 131 -12.24 7.32 -2.38
C ASP A 131 -13.47 7.11 -3.28
N PHE A 132 -14.56 6.66 -2.66
CA PHE A 132 -15.84 6.43 -3.35
C PHE A 132 -15.79 5.46 -4.53
N THR A 133 -14.83 4.55 -4.57
CA THR A 133 -14.73 3.50 -5.60
C THR A 133 -15.69 2.33 -5.33
N PHE A 134 -15.92 1.52 -6.35
CA PHE A 134 -16.78 0.33 -6.34
C PHE A 134 -18.25 0.59 -6.05
N MET A 135 -18.70 1.82 -6.26
CA MET A 135 -20.12 2.14 -6.12
C MET A 135 -20.95 1.63 -7.30
N ASN A 136 -20.33 1.48 -8.46
CA ASN A 136 -20.93 1.02 -9.71
C ASN A 136 -20.08 -0.07 -10.40
N ALA A 137 -19.42 -0.89 -9.60
CA ALA A 137 -18.59 -1.97 -10.13
C ALA A 137 -19.42 -3.18 -10.55
#